data_fcf3c44f0bfcd17212c89a03589e6a55
#
_entry.id   fcf3c44f0bfcd17212c89a03589e6a55
#
_cell.length_a   1.000
_cell.length_b   1.000
_cell.length_c   1.000
_cell.angle_alpha   90.00
_cell.angle_beta   90.00
_cell.angle_gamma   90.00
#
_symmetry.space_group_name_H-M   'P 1'
#
loop_
_entity.id
_entity.type
_entity.pdbx_description
1 polymer ?
#
loop_
_entity_poly.entity_id
_entity_poly.type
_entity_poly.pdbx_seq_one_letter_code
_entity_poly.pdbx_strand_id
1 'polypeptide(L)'
;ATTLTDITAQTGGTVTAAAAGITISGTTEQVTAAIVTEATKAVMENGAVRLTDTGTVAATVLSGIGGTTGGTVTVTGAMTITGSTEEITNALVTETSKVVATTSANVTFVGDNPTGAQLALINNAAGGTITLNANGQTFTGTAAQMKSAFAGGLAGTQTGAVKISDTDGTIAATTLTDITAQTDGTVTAASGGITIEGTTAEVKAAIVDLSLIHISEPTRHCL
;
A
#
# COMPACT_ATOMS: atom_id res chain seq x y z
N ALA A 1 -1.91 -27.23 1.33
CA ALA A 1 -2.16 -26.90 2.75
C ALA A 1 -2.94 -28.02 3.45
N THR A 2 -4.07 -28.46 2.92
CA THR A 2 -4.94 -29.50 3.54
C THR A 2 -4.18 -30.77 3.91
N THR A 3 -3.37 -31.33 3.02
CA THR A 3 -2.56 -32.51 3.30
C THR A 3 -1.64 -32.33 4.51
N LEU A 4 -1.08 -31.14 4.69
CA LEU A 4 -0.22 -30.83 5.82
C LEU A 4 -1.02 -30.78 7.13
N THR A 5 -2.21 -30.20 7.11
CA THR A 5 -3.16 -30.21 8.24
C THR A 5 -3.55 -31.65 8.60
N ASP A 6 -3.82 -32.52 7.63
CA ASP A 6 -4.13 -33.93 7.87
C ASP A 6 -2.97 -34.68 8.53
N ILE A 7 -1.73 -34.40 8.10
CA ILE A 7 -0.53 -35.00 8.70
C ILE A 7 -0.36 -34.52 10.15
N THR A 8 -0.49 -33.23 10.40
CA THR A 8 -0.37 -32.69 11.78
C THR A 8 -1.43 -33.23 12.71
N ALA A 9 -2.64 -33.48 12.23
CA ALA A 9 -3.72 -34.07 13.01
C ALA A 9 -3.48 -35.56 13.39
N GLN A 10 -2.62 -36.26 12.65
CA GLN A 10 -2.32 -37.68 12.89
C GLN A 10 -1.11 -37.91 13.80
N THR A 11 -0.36 -36.88 14.13
CA THR A 11 0.82 -36.99 14.99
C THR A 11 0.71 -36.14 16.24
N GLY A 12 1.14 -36.67 17.38
CA GLY A 12 1.32 -35.90 18.61
C GLY A 12 2.65 -35.16 18.66
N GLY A 13 3.47 -35.24 17.60
CA GLY A 13 4.75 -34.58 17.50
C GLY A 13 4.72 -33.34 16.60
N THR A 14 5.83 -32.58 16.59
CA THR A 14 5.99 -31.43 15.72
C THR A 14 6.23 -31.87 14.28
N VAL A 15 5.47 -31.32 13.32
CA VAL A 15 5.71 -31.46 11.90
C VAL A 15 6.52 -30.24 11.44
N THR A 16 7.70 -30.47 10.88
CA THR A 16 8.58 -29.40 10.43
C THR A 16 8.79 -29.47 8.91
N ALA A 17 8.51 -28.39 8.23
CA ALA A 17 8.81 -28.17 6.82
C ALA A 17 10.07 -27.30 6.74
N ALA A 18 11.23 -27.90 7.02
CA ALA A 18 12.50 -27.19 7.18
C ALA A 18 13.24 -26.88 5.87
N ALA A 19 12.91 -27.59 4.78
CA ALA A 19 13.69 -27.49 3.55
C ALA A 19 13.29 -26.26 2.72
N ALA A 20 14.26 -25.47 2.31
CA ALA A 20 14.12 -24.55 1.19
C ALA A 20 13.69 -25.35 -0.06
N GLY A 21 12.61 -24.90 -0.72
CA GLY A 21 12.04 -25.59 -1.90
C GLY A 21 10.68 -26.24 -1.64
N ILE A 22 10.22 -26.33 -0.40
CA ILE A 22 8.83 -26.71 -0.12
C ILE A 22 7.92 -25.50 -0.37
N THR A 23 6.86 -25.71 -1.13
CA THR A 23 5.79 -24.70 -1.32
C THR A 23 4.47 -25.23 -0.80
N ILE A 24 3.86 -24.52 0.12
CA ILE A 24 2.49 -24.78 0.58
C ILE A 24 1.54 -23.92 -0.25
N SER A 25 0.57 -24.55 -0.90
CA SER A 25 -0.45 -23.84 -1.69
C SER A 25 -1.85 -24.10 -1.15
N GLY A 26 -2.68 -23.06 -1.15
CA GLY A 26 -4.08 -23.14 -0.73
C GLY A 26 -4.69 -21.77 -0.52
N THR A 27 -5.93 -21.76 -0.04
CA THR A 27 -6.58 -20.53 0.40
C THR A 27 -5.96 -20.05 1.73
N THR A 28 -6.16 -18.78 2.07
CA THR A 28 -5.71 -18.22 3.36
C THR A 28 -6.22 -19.05 4.55
N GLU A 29 -7.48 -19.50 4.51
CA GLU A 29 -8.05 -20.36 5.53
C GLU A 29 -7.28 -21.69 5.68
N GLN A 30 -7.02 -22.37 4.55
CA GLN A 30 -6.29 -23.65 4.55
C GLN A 30 -4.85 -23.50 5.01
N VAL A 31 -4.18 -22.41 4.57
CA VAL A 31 -2.80 -22.13 4.96
C VAL A 31 -2.73 -21.72 6.44
N THR A 32 -3.65 -20.89 6.91
CA THR A 32 -3.74 -20.51 8.32
C THR A 32 -3.91 -21.76 9.22
N ALA A 33 -4.79 -22.67 8.85
CA ALA A 33 -4.95 -23.93 9.58
C ALA A 33 -3.67 -24.78 9.59
N ALA A 34 -2.90 -24.75 8.50
CA ALA A 34 -1.71 -25.57 8.35
C ALA A 34 -0.47 -25.03 9.09
N ILE A 35 -0.29 -23.71 9.19
CA ILE A 35 0.97 -23.11 9.67
C ILE A 35 0.81 -22.01 10.73
N VAL A 36 -0.40 -21.52 10.98
CA VAL A 36 -0.66 -20.43 11.95
C VAL A 36 -1.40 -20.94 13.18
N THR A 37 -2.44 -21.78 12.99
CA THR A 37 -3.27 -22.26 14.09
C THR A 37 -2.48 -23.20 15.01
N GLU A 38 -2.30 -22.82 16.28
CA GLU A 38 -1.44 -23.50 17.24
C GLU A 38 -1.68 -25.01 17.37
N ALA A 39 -2.94 -25.44 17.26
CA ALA A 39 -3.31 -26.88 17.42
C ALA A 39 -2.91 -27.75 16.20
N THR A 40 -2.69 -27.15 15.03
CA THR A 40 -2.52 -27.89 13.77
C THR A 40 -1.32 -27.41 12.95
N LYS A 41 -0.58 -26.43 13.46
CA LYS A 41 0.49 -25.81 12.68
C LYS A 41 1.68 -26.73 12.48
N ALA A 42 2.18 -26.71 11.26
CA ALA A 42 3.53 -27.15 10.96
C ALA A 42 4.51 -25.99 11.10
N VAL A 43 5.71 -26.26 11.57
CA VAL A 43 6.77 -25.25 11.65
C VAL A 43 7.35 -25.05 10.24
N MET A 44 7.26 -23.81 9.76
CA MET A 44 7.84 -23.41 8.46
C MET A 44 9.07 -22.54 8.73
N GLU A 45 10.26 -23.02 8.40
CA GLU A 45 11.48 -22.22 8.55
C GLU A 45 11.68 -21.30 7.32
N ASN A 46 11.83 -21.88 6.13
CA ASN A 46 12.08 -21.15 4.88
C ASN A 46 11.21 -21.65 3.73
N GLY A 47 10.11 -22.32 4.02
CA GLY A 47 9.19 -22.80 3.00
C GLY A 47 8.38 -21.67 2.37
N ALA A 48 8.20 -21.73 1.05
CA ALA A 48 7.37 -20.76 0.35
C ALA A 48 5.87 -21.04 0.56
N VAL A 49 5.07 -19.99 0.51
CA VAL A 49 3.60 -20.08 0.56
C VAL A 49 3.01 -19.46 -0.70
N ARG A 50 2.00 -20.12 -1.26
CA ARG A 50 1.23 -19.61 -2.39
C ARG A 50 -0.25 -19.55 -2.02
N LEU A 51 -0.80 -18.34 -1.95
CA LEU A 51 -2.20 -18.06 -1.66
C LEU A 51 -3.00 -17.97 -2.96
N THR A 52 -4.16 -18.64 -2.98
CA THR A 52 -4.99 -18.80 -4.19
C THR A 52 -6.38 -18.17 -4.06
N ASP A 53 -6.62 -17.39 -3.03
CA ASP A 53 -7.89 -16.70 -2.81
C ASP A 53 -8.22 -15.72 -3.94
N THR A 54 -9.51 -15.59 -4.25
CA THR A 54 -10.04 -14.64 -5.23
C THR A 54 -11.09 -13.69 -4.62
N GLY A 55 -11.36 -13.81 -3.32
CA GLY A 55 -12.33 -13.00 -2.59
C GLY A 55 -11.68 -11.93 -1.71
N THR A 56 -12.41 -11.50 -0.70
CA THR A 56 -11.93 -10.54 0.29
C THR A 56 -11.20 -11.26 1.43
N VAL A 57 -10.00 -10.76 1.76
CA VAL A 57 -9.14 -11.30 2.82
C VAL A 57 -8.72 -10.17 3.75
N ALA A 58 -8.79 -10.41 5.06
CA ALA A 58 -8.28 -9.44 6.03
C ALA A 58 -6.76 -9.36 6.00
N ALA A 59 -6.22 -8.14 6.07
CA ALA A 59 -4.78 -7.88 6.07
C ALA A 59 -4.06 -8.57 7.25
N THR A 60 -4.72 -8.67 8.42
CA THR A 60 -4.21 -9.39 9.59
C THR A 60 -3.96 -10.88 9.34
N VAL A 61 -4.80 -11.52 8.54
CA VAL A 61 -4.61 -12.93 8.16
C VAL A 61 -3.35 -13.07 7.29
N LEU A 62 -3.18 -12.17 6.31
CA LEU A 62 -2.02 -12.18 5.41
C LEU A 62 -0.72 -11.93 6.17
N SER A 63 -0.67 -10.91 7.04
CA SER A 63 0.52 -10.63 7.86
C SER A 63 0.81 -11.75 8.86
N GLY A 64 -0.24 -12.40 9.41
CA GLY A 64 -0.09 -13.58 10.25
C GLY A 64 0.58 -14.74 9.50
N ILE A 65 0.17 -15.03 8.28
CA ILE A 65 0.82 -16.04 7.42
C ILE A 65 2.25 -15.61 7.09
N GLY A 66 2.46 -14.35 6.67
CA GLY A 66 3.77 -13.81 6.33
C GLY A 66 4.78 -13.92 7.47
N GLY A 67 4.34 -13.69 8.70
CA GLY A 67 5.18 -13.78 9.90
C GLY A 67 5.54 -15.21 10.36
N THR A 68 4.97 -16.25 9.74
CA THR A 68 5.23 -17.65 10.14
C THR A 68 6.31 -18.36 9.31
N THR A 69 6.79 -17.76 8.24
CA THR A 69 7.82 -18.35 7.39
C THR A 69 8.88 -17.33 7.01
N GLY A 70 10.14 -17.77 6.95
CA GLY A 70 11.22 -16.98 6.34
C GLY A 70 11.22 -17.03 4.80
N GLY A 71 10.36 -17.86 4.20
CA GLY A 71 10.19 -17.97 2.76
C GLY A 71 9.22 -16.92 2.19
N THR A 72 9.15 -16.84 0.87
CA THR A 72 8.25 -15.89 0.20
C THR A 72 6.80 -16.35 0.30
N VAL A 73 5.92 -15.47 0.76
CA VAL A 73 4.47 -15.65 0.67
C VAL A 73 3.96 -14.93 -0.56
N THR A 74 3.37 -15.65 -1.49
CA THR A 74 2.94 -15.12 -2.79
C THR A 74 1.43 -15.19 -2.93
N VAL A 75 0.79 -14.09 -3.26
CA VAL A 75 -0.63 -14.00 -3.62
C VAL A 75 -0.75 -14.12 -5.14
N THR A 76 -1.44 -15.16 -5.61
CA THR A 76 -1.61 -15.43 -7.05
C THR A 76 -3.04 -15.23 -7.55
N GLY A 77 -4.00 -15.08 -6.65
CA GLY A 77 -5.41 -14.78 -6.97
C GLY A 77 -5.67 -13.26 -6.99
N ALA A 78 -6.65 -12.84 -7.77
CA ALA A 78 -7.16 -11.47 -7.73
C ALA A 78 -8.03 -11.30 -6.47
N MET A 79 -7.43 -10.87 -5.36
CA MET A 79 -8.13 -10.68 -4.09
C MET A 79 -8.33 -9.20 -3.75
N THR A 80 -9.21 -8.94 -2.81
CA THR A 80 -9.35 -7.65 -2.15
C THR A 80 -8.84 -7.76 -0.71
N ILE A 81 -7.82 -6.99 -0.37
CA ILE A 81 -7.22 -6.95 0.97
C ILE A 81 -7.90 -5.84 1.76
N THR A 82 -8.44 -6.16 2.94
CA THR A 82 -9.15 -5.18 3.79
C THR A 82 -8.49 -5.06 5.15
N GLY A 83 -8.47 -3.83 5.67
CA GLY A 83 -7.94 -3.56 7.02
C GLY A 83 -7.69 -2.08 7.27
N SER A 84 -7.19 -1.78 8.46
CA SER A 84 -6.66 -0.46 8.79
C SER A 84 -5.35 -0.18 8.04
N THR A 85 -4.90 1.06 8.05
CA THR A 85 -3.61 1.47 7.45
C THR A 85 -2.44 0.64 8.00
N GLU A 86 -2.41 0.41 9.31
CA GLU A 86 -1.36 -0.37 9.96
C GLU A 86 -1.39 -1.84 9.52
N GLU A 87 -2.57 -2.47 9.54
CA GLU A 87 -2.76 -3.87 9.14
C GLU A 87 -2.35 -4.11 7.68
N ILE A 88 -2.76 -3.22 6.77
CA ILE A 88 -2.41 -3.31 5.35
C ILE A 88 -0.90 -3.06 5.14
N THR A 89 -0.31 -2.11 5.88
CA THR A 89 1.14 -1.89 5.84
C THR A 89 1.90 -3.14 6.30
N ASN A 90 1.46 -3.78 7.38
CA ASN A 90 2.07 -5.02 7.86
C ASN A 90 1.93 -6.17 6.84
N ALA A 91 0.80 -6.24 6.14
CA ALA A 91 0.54 -7.29 5.16
C ALA A 91 1.32 -7.12 3.84
N LEU A 92 1.60 -5.89 3.40
CA LEU A 92 2.12 -5.62 2.06
C LEU A 92 3.51 -4.97 2.03
N VAL A 93 3.91 -4.29 3.12
CA VAL A 93 5.11 -3.43 3.13
C VAL A 93 6.16 -3.89 4.14
N THR A 94 5.73 -4.30 5.35
CA THR A 94 6.65 -4.69 6.42
C THR A 94 7.42 -5.97 6.07
N GLU A 95 8.75 -5.89 5.95
CA GLU A 95 9.61 -6.98 5.43
C GLU A 95 9.44 -8.33 6.13
N THR A 96 9.14 -8.33 7.43
CA THR A 96 9.04 -9.55 8.24
C THR A 96 7.69 -10.25 8.15
N SER A 97 6.67 -9.62 7.57
CA SER A 97 5.29 -10.14 7.55
C SER A 97 4.58 -9.95 6.22
N LYS A 98 5.24 -9.30 5.26
CA LYS A 98 4.63 -8.97 3.97
C LYS A 98 4.36 -10.19 3.10
N VAL A 99 3.31 -10.08 2.31
CA VAL A 99 3.03 -10.97 1.20
C VAL A 99 3.31 -10.24 -0.13
N VAL A 100 3.73 -11.00 -1.14
CA VAL A 100 4.01 -10.46 -2.48
C VAL A 100 2.79 -10.73 -3.37
N ALA A 101 2.16 -9.69 -3.86
CA ALA A 101 1.10 -9.81 -4.86
C ALA A 101 1.74 -9.96 -6.25
N THR A 102 1.60 -11.14 -6.87
CA THR A 102 2.05 -11.38 -8.26
C THR A 102 1.03 -10.97 -9.30
N THR A 103 -0.22 -10.81 -8.89
CA THR A 103 -1.32 -10.22 -9.65
C THR A 103 -1.79 -8.99 -8.91
N SER A 104 -2.43 -8.06 -9.63
CA SER A 104 -2.98 -6.87 -9.01
C SER A 104 -3.99 -7.23 -7.93
N ALA A 105 -3.66 -6.97 -6.68
CA ALA A 105 -4.56 -7.10 -5.55
C ALA A 105 -5.23 -5.74 -5.28
N ASN A 106 -6.54 -5.74 -5.07
CA ASN A 106 -7.26 -4.56 -4.63
C ASN A 106 -7.06 -4.35 -3.12
N VAL A 107 -7.13 -3.11 -2.67
CA VAL A 107 -7.05 -2.75 -1.26
C VAL A 107 -8.26 -1.92 -0.87
N THR A 108 -8.86 -2.23 0.26
CA THR A 108 -9.95 -1.43 0.85
C THR A 108 -9.60 -1.08 2.29
N PHE A 109 -9.44 0.20 2.56
CA PHE A 109 -9.19 0.70 3.90
C PHE A 109 -10.46 0.71 4.73
N VAL A 110 -10.32 0.34 6.01
CA VAL A 110 -11.39 0.37 7.02
C VAL A 110 -10.87 1.17 8.21
N GLY A 111 -11.64 2.16 8.64
CA GLY A 111 -11.25 3.04 9.74
C GLY A 111 -10.51 4.29 9.24
N ASP A 112 -9.25 4.44 9.61
CA ASP A 112 -8.41 5.57 9.21
C ASP A 112 -7.86 5.42 7.79
N ASN A 113 -7.59 6.53 7.15
CA ASN A 113 -6.96 6.57 5.84
C ASN A 113 -5.43 6.78 5.96
N PRO A 114 -4.63 6.23 5.03
CA PRO A 114 -3.18 6.36 5.05
C PRO A 114 -2.70 7.79 4.77
N THR A 115 -1.52 8.14 5.24
CA THR A 115 -0.77 9.29 4.75
C THR A 115 -0.36 9.09 3.28
N GLY A 116 0.01 10.17 2.58
CA GLY A 116 0.50 10.06 1.19
C GLY A 116 1.70 9.12 1.05
N ALA A 117 2.62 9.14 2.02
CA ALA A 117 3.78 8.23 2.03
C ALA A 117 3.39 6.75 2.17
N GLN A 118 2.51 6.43 3.11
CA GLN A 118 2.00 5.07 3.30
C GLN A 118 1.21 4.60 2.07
N LEU A 119 0.36 5.47 1.54
CA LEU A 119 -0.44 5.17 0.35
C LEU A 119 0.45 4.87 -0.86
N ALA A 120 1.55 5.62 -1.06
CA ALA A 120 2.51 5.36 -2.12
C ALA A 120 3.15 3.97 -2.01
N LEU A 121 3.57 3.57 -0.80
CA LEU A 121 4.16 2.25 -0.56
C LEU A 121 3.15 1.12 -0.81
N ILE A 122 1.92 1.28 -0.30
CA ILE A 122 0.85 0.28 -0.47
C ILE A 122 0.44 0.18 -1.94
N ASN A 123 0.30 1.30 -2.65
CA ASN A 123 -0.04 1.32 -4.07
C ASN A 123 1.01 0.58 -4.92
N ASN A 124 2.29 0.81 -4.65
CA ASN A 124 3.38 0.10 -5.33
C ASN A 124 3.37 -1.41 -5.04
N ALA A 125 2.93 -1.83 -3.84
CA ALA A 125 2.90 -3.23 -3.44
C ALA A 125 1.65 -3.98 -3.95
N ALA A 126 0.51 -3.32 -4.01
CA ALA A 126 -0.78 -3.93 -4.38
C ALA A 126 -1.00 -4.00 -5.90
N GLY A 127 -0.74 -2.91 -6.62
CA GLY A 127 -0.90 -2.81 -8.08
C GLY A 127 -2.35 -2.83 -8.61
N GLY A 128 -3.34 -3.00 -7.74
CA GLY A 128 -4.77 -2.97 -8.06
C GLY A 128 -5.46 -1.70 -7.59
N THR A 129 -6.77 -1.70 -7.58
CA THR A 129 -7.58 -0.56 -7.14
C THR A 129 -7.52 -0.39 -5.63
N ILE A 130 -7.26 0.82 -5.17
CA ILE A 130 -7.28 1.20 -3.76
C ILE A 130 -8.54 1.99 -3.45
N THR A 131 -9.32 1.51 -2.50
CA THR A 131 -10.52 2.18 -1.99
C THR A 131 -10.24 2.73 -0.61
N LEU A 132 -10.33 4.04 -0.46
CA LEU A 132 -10.18 4.73 0.81
C LEU A 132 -11.48 4.70 1.61
N ASN A 133 -11.36 4.77 2.94
CA ASN A 133 -12.52 4.85 3.84
C ASN A 133 -13.28 6.18 3.68
N ALA A 134 -12.57 7.27 3.34
CA ALA A 134 -13.17 8.57 3.04
C ALA A 134 -12.35 9.31 1.98
N ASN A 135 -13.04 9.90 0.99
CA ASN A 135 -12.39 10.61 -0.13
C ASN A 135 -11.99 12.06 0.22
N GLY A 136 -12.54 12.63 1.31
CA GLY A 136 -12.34 14.04 1.70
C GLY A 136 -11.16 14.28 2.65
N GLN A 137 -10.31 13.30 2.89
CA GLN A 137 -9.15 13.48 3.79
C GLN A 137 -8.07 14.37 3.17
N THR A 138 -7.31 15.05 4.03
CA THR A 138 -6.11 15.77 3.60
C THR A 138 -4.94 14.80 3.48
N PHE A 139 -4.32 14.77 2.30
CA PHE A 139 -3.09 14.03 2.06
C PHE A 139 -1.87 14.92 2.30
N THR A 140 -0.85 14.38 2.95
CA THR A 140 0.43 15.08 3.16
C THR A 140 1.58 14.16 2.73
N GLY A 141 2.50 14.70 1.94
CA GLY A 141 3.68 13.97 1.48
C GLY A 141 4.50 14.80 0.50
N THR A 142 5.69 14.32 0.12
CA THR A 142 6.45 14.97 -0.94
C THR A 142 5.73 14.86 -2.29
N ALA A 143 6.06 15.71 -3.25
CA ALA A 143 5.48 15.66 -4.59
C ALA A 143 5.68 14.28 -5.24
N ALA A 144 6.85 13.66 -5.03
CA ALA A 144 7.14 12.30 -5.52
C ALA A 144 6.24 11.25 -4.85
N GLN A 145 6.05 11.34 -3.52
CA GLN A 145 5.16 10.44 -2.79
C GLN A 145 3.71 10.62 -3.23
N MET A 146 3.23 11.85 -3.37
CA MET A 146 1.86 12.12 -3.80
C MET A 146 1.59 11.66 -5.24
N LYS A 147 2.55 11.88 -6.16
CA LYS A 147 2.47 11.34 -7.52
C LYS A 147 2.39 9.81 -7.49
N SER A 148 3.24 9.14 -6.71
CA SER A 148 3.21 7.68 -6.58
C SER A 148 1.94 7.17 -5.90
N ALA A 149 1.45 7.87 -4.87
CA ALA A 149 0.22 7.53 -4.17
C ALA A 149 -1.01 7.55 -5.10
N PHE A 150 -1.07 8.51 -6.01
CA PHE A 150 -2.18 8.69 -6.94
C PHE A 150 -2.00 7.98 -8.28
N ALA A 151 -0.81 7.43 -8.55
CA ALA A 151 -0.52 6.75 -9.80
C ALA A 151 -1.35 5.47 -9.99
N GLY A 152 -2.48 5.60 -10.62
CA GLY A 152 -3.19 4.49 -11.27
C GLY A 152 -4.05 3.59 -10.40
N GLY A 153 -4.31 3.91 -9.13
CA GLY A 153 -4.98 2.94 -8.26
C GLY A 153 -6.17 3.42 -7.43
N LEU A 154 -6.35 4.72 -7.20
CA LEU A 154 -7.42 5.18 -6.32
C LEU A 154 -8.81 5.07 -6.95
N ALA A 155 -9.74 4.48 -6.20
CA ALA A 155 -11.15 4.43 -6.59
C ALA A 155 -11.82 5.80 -6.41
N GLY A 156 -12.37 6.34 -7.49
CA GLY A 156 -13.07 7.62 -7.49
C GLY A 156 -12.15 8.84 -7.35
N THR A 157 -12.66 10.01 -7.70
CA THR A 157 -11.95 11.28 -7.52
C THR A 157 -11.87 11.63 -6.03
N GLN A 158 -10.69 12.03 -5.59
CA GLN A 158 -10.50 12.48 -4.23
C GLN A 158 -10.98 13.92 -4.08
N THR A 159 -11.64 14.25 -2.97
CA THR A 159 -12.14 15.63 -2.69
C THR A 159 -11.30 16.32 -1.62
N GLY A 160 -10.35 15.61 -1.04
CA GLY A 160 -9.49 16.12 0.03
C GLY A 160 -8.34 16.98 -0.49
N ALA A 161 -7.88 17.91 0.35
CA ALA A 161 -6.72 18.74 0.04
C ALA A 161 -5.42 17.92 0.01
N VAL A 162 -4.48 18.35 -0.81
CA VAL A 162 -3.13 17.79 -0.86
C VAL A 162 -2.13 18.85 -0.37
N LYS A 163 -1.32 18.49 0.61
CA LYS A 163 -0.22 19.31 1.13
C LYS A 163 1.11 18.71 0.71
N ILE A 164 1.76 19.36 -0.23
CA ILE A 164 3.12 19.00 -0.65
C ILE A 164 4.08 19.45 0.45
N SER A 165 4.84 18.50 1.00
CA SER A 165 5.72 18.72 2.15
C SER A 165 7.18 18.99 1.79
N ASP A 166 7.51 19.06 0.50
CA ASP A 166 8.85 19.49 0.07
C ASP A 166 9.14 20.90 0.57
N THR A 167 10.30 21.09 1.19
CA THR A 167 10.75 22.39 1.74
C THR A 167 11.88 23.02 0.95
N ASP A 168 12.46 22.26 0.03
CA ASP A 168 13.57 22.68 -0.86
C ASP A 168 13.55 21.84 -2.16
N GLY A 169 14.45 22.19 -3.07
CA GLY A 169 14.63 21.45 -4.33
C GLY A 169 13.68 21.86 -5.45
N THR A 170 13.63 21.01 -6.46
CA THR A 170 12.89 21.26 -7.71
C THR A 170 11.77 20.25 -7.90
N ILE A 171 10.57 20.76 -8.17
CA ILE A 171 9.40 19.96 -8.52
C ILE A 171 9.04 20.23 -9.98
N ALA A 172 8.96 19.19 -10.80
CA ALA A 172 8.50 19.34 -12.17
C ALA A 172 7.03 19.80 -12.21
N ALA A 173 6.73 20.79 -13.03
CA ALA A 173 5.36 21.32 -13.19
C ALA A 173 4.37 20.22 -13.59
N THR A 174 4.80 19.28 -14.43
CA THR A 174 3.99 18.11 -14.81
C THR A 174 3.62 17.23 -13.62
N THR A 175 4.49 17.09 -12.62
CA THR A 175 4.17 16.34 -11.38
C THR A 175 3.03 16.99 -10.61
N LEU A 176 3.02 18.31 -10.49
CA LEU A 176 1.92 19.03 -9.85
C LEU A 176 0.61 18.90 -10.64
N THR A 177 0.68 18.97 -11.96
CA THR A 177 -0.47 18.74 -12.84
C THR A 177 -1.04 17.33 -12.68
N ASP A 178 -0.18 16.31 -12.60
CA ASP A 178 -0.59 14.91 -12.38
C ASP A 178 -1.29 14.74 -11.03
N ILE A 179 -0.81 15.41 -9.97
CA ILE A 179 -1.41 15.37 -8.64
C ILE A 179 -2.78 16.08 -8.64
N THR A 180 -2.87 17.27 -9.24
CA THR A 180 -4.12 18.03 -9.28
C THR A 180 -5.21 17.35 -10.09
N ALA A 181 -4.84 16.57 -11.11
CA ALA A 181 -5.79 15.80 -11.90
C ALA A 181 -6.49 14.67 -11.09
N GLN A 182 -5.97 14.31 -9.92
CA GLN A 182 -6.49 13.22 -9.09
C GLN A 182 -7.33 13.70 -7.90
N THR A 183 -7.42 15.00 -7.67
CA THR A 183 -8.22 15.56 -6.56
C THR A 183 -8.99 16.80 -6.99
N ASP A 184 -10.22 16.92 -6.51
CA ASP A 184 -11.00 18.17 -6.58
C ASP A 184 -10.65 19.11 -5.41
N GLY A 185 -9.81 18.65 -4.47
CA GLY A 185 -9.33 19.43 -3.33
C GLY A 185 -8.18 20.35 -3.69
N THR A 186 -7.90 21.33 -2.83
CA THR A 186 -6.80 22.26 -3.01
C THR A 186 -5.45 21.57 -2.90
N VAL A 187 -4.55 21.77 -3.85
CA VAL A 187 -3.15 21.35 -3.75
C VAL A 187 -2.32 22.54 -3.24
N THR A 188 -1.62 22.37 -2.13
CA THR A 188 -0.81 23.41 -1.50
C THR A 188 0.63 22.95 -1.41
N ALA A 189 1.57 23.76 -1.89
CA ALA A 189 2.99 23.56 -1.65
C ALA A 189 3.44 24.28 -0.37
N ALA A 190 4.44 23.73 0.33
CA ALA A 190 5.01 24.38 1.50
C ALA A 190 5.62 25.74 1.12
N SER A 191 5.59 26.69 2.05
CA SER A 191 6.09 28.04 1.84
C SER A 191 7.62 28.07 1.83
N GLY A 192 8.19 28.45 0.69
CA GLY A 192 9.62 28.80 0.55
C GLY A 192 10.52 27.61 0.17
N GLY A 193 11.55 27.88 -0.60
CA GLY A 193 12.64 26.95 -0.93
C GLY A 193 12.41 26.02 -2.12
N ILE A 194 11.18 25.78 -2.56
CA ILE A 194 10.92 24.95 -3.73
C ILE A 194 10.97 25.77 -5.03
N THR A 195 11.49 25.14 -6.08
CA THR A 195 11.47 25.66 -7.45
C THR A 195 10.56 24.80 -8.31
N ILE A 196 9.63 25.40 -9.03
CA ILE A 196 8.80 24.67 -10.01
C ILE A 196 9.47 24.84 -11.38
N GLU A 197 9.81 23.70 -11.99
CA GLU A 197 10.52 23.64 -13.27
C GLU A 197 9.65 23.04 -14.36
N GLY A 198 9.74 23.64 -15.55
CA GLY A 198 9.06 23.19 -16.75
C GLY A 198 9.06 24.26 -17.84
N THR A 199 8.48 23.94 -18.98
CA THR A 199 8.18 24.93 -20.00
C THR A 199 7.18 25.98 -19.51
N THR A 200 7.13 27.15 -20.11
CA THR A 200 6.13 28.19 -19.76
C THR A 200 4.70 27.64 -19.77
N ALA A 201 4.39 26.75 -20.72
CA ALA A 201 3.07 26.16 -20.84
C ALA A 201 2.77 25.21 -19.67
N GLU A 202 3.73 24.36 -19.28
CA GLU A 202 3.57 23.42 -18.14
C GLU A 202 3.45 24.15 -16.82
N VAL A 203 4.30 25.16 -16.58
CA VAL A 203 4.23 25.98 -15.35
C VAL A 203 2.92 26.76 -15.30
N LYS A 204 2.45 27.31 -16.42
CA LYS A 204 1.16 27.98 -16.52
C LYS A 204 0.02 27.01 -16.19
N ALA A 205 0.02 25.81 -16.77
CA ALA A 205 -0.97 24.79 -16.49
C ALA A 205 -0.97 24.41 -14.99
N ALA A 206 0.19 24.19 -14.39
CA ALA A 206 0.31 23.78 -13.01
C ALA A 206 -0.11 24.85 -11.99
N ILE A 207 0.12 26.14 -12.26
CA ILE A 207 -0.08 27.22 -11.25
C ILE A 207 -1.30 28.09 -11.56
N VAL A 208 -1.58 28.32 -12.83
CA VAL A 208 -2.60 29.30 -13.25
C VAL A 208 -3.90 28.65 -13.72
N ASP A 209 -3.79 27.66 -14.61
CA ASP A 209 -4.96 27.06 -15.24
C ASP A 209 -5.67 26.08 -14.30
N LEU A 210 -4.92 25.43 -13.40
CA LEU A 210 -5.46 24.68 -12.29
C LEU A 210 -5.56 25.62 -11.09
N SER A 211 -6.65 26.31 -10.90
CA SER A 211 -6.90 27.23 -9.78
C SER A 211 -6.87 26.59 -8.37
N LEU A 212 -6.40 25.36 -8.30
CA LEU A 212 -6.33 24.53 -7.09
C LEU A 212 -4.96 24.59 -6.39
N ILE A 213 -3.91 25.15 -7.04
CA ILE A 213 -2.58 25.23 -6.43
C ILE A 213 -2.41 26.60 -5.79
N HIS A 214 -2.24 26.61 -4.47
CA HIS A 214 -1.86 27.78 -3.69
C HIS A 214 -0.40 27.64 -3.24
N ILE A 215 0.47 28.56 -3.69
CA ILE A 215 1.82 28.71 -3.15
C ILE A 215 1.72 29.79 -2.08
N SER A 216 2.01 29.44 -0.83
CA SER A 216 2.07 30.43 0.25
C SER A 216 3.24 31.37 0.00
N GLU A 217 2.98 32.67 -0.24
CA GLU A 217 4.05 33.66 -0.36
C GLU A 217 4.85 33.74 0.97
N PRO A 218 6.18 33.88 0.89
CA PRO A 218 6.96 34.19 2.08
C PRO A 218 6.51 35.54 2.61
N THR A 219 6.15 35.58 3.89
CA THR A 219 5.80 36.83 4.59
C THR A 219 6.99 37.77 4.46
N ARG A 220 6.90 38.79 3.62
CA ARG A 220 7.88 39.88 3.59
C ARG A 220 7.67 40.65 4.90
N HIS A 221 8.54 40.43 5.89
CA HIS A 221 8.71 41.38 6.95
C HIS A 221 9.33 42.66 6.33
N CYS A 222 8.52 43.67 6.08
CA CYS A 222 9.03 45.01 5.86
C CYS A 222 9.64 45.48 7.18
N LEU A 223 10.95 45.65 7.19
CA LEU A 223 11.67 46.41 8.22
C LEU A 223 11.49 47.89 7.97
#